data_884cbe57f8414db520f5f2fcfc78f31a
#
_entry.id   884cbe57f8414db520f5f2fcfc78f31a
#
_cell.length_a   1.000
_cell.length_b   1.000
_cell.length_c   1.000
_cell.angle_alpha   90.00
_cell.angle_beta   90.00
_cell.angle_gamma   90.00
#
_symmetry.space_group_name_H-M   'P 1'
#
loop_
_entity.id
_entity.type
_entity.pdbx_description
1 polymer ?
#
loop_
_entity_poly.entity_id
_entity_poly.type
_entity_poly.pdbx_seq_one_letter_code
_entity_poly.pdbx_strand_id
1 'polypeptide(L)'
;MASGLFGDPRLSRDNSRSCSSCHDLGTNGASKRSYDAGLDGSGLPLNTPTVFNAALSFRFGWEGKIRRIESDIKASLENPQIMGANISELAERLGTDPSLRREFTTVYGTGPDARNVVDALASFQRTLITPGSRFDRWLAGDAGALSAQEEDGYRLFKSLGCVSCHQGVNIGGNLLQRHGIFQPLGSPKPEILRVPSLRNVATTAPYFHDGSAPSMTPCAKWARPS
;
A
#
# COMPACT_ATOMS: atom_id res chain seq x y z
N MET A 1 16.62 -12.99 -2.62
CA MET A 1 16.90 -11.71 -3.31
C MET A 1 15.84 -10.66 -3.05
N ALA A 2 14.67 -10.71 -3.65
CA ALA A 2 13.72 -9.58 -3.68
C ALA A 2 13.16 -9.16 -2.31
N SER A 3 12.91 -10.07 -1.37
CA SER A 3 12.52 -9.72 0.01
C SER A 3 13.63 -9.01 0.77
N GLY A 4 14.89 -9.46 0.61
CA GLY A 4 16.06 -8.77 1.19
C GLY A 4 16.22 -7.37 0.60
N LEU A 5 16.00 -7.21 -0.70
CA LEU A 5 16.08 -5.91 -1.37
C LEU A 5 15.02 -4.92 -0.82
N PHE A 6 13.80 -5.37 -0.52
CA PHE A 6 12.76 -4.53 0.07
C PHE A 6 13.15 -3.94 1.44
N GLY A 7 13.98 -4.66 2.19
CA GLY A 7 14.56 -4.24 3.46
C GLY A 7 15.93 -3.55 3.36
N ASP A 8 16.46 -3.35 2.16
CA ASP A 8 17.83 -2.85 1.98
C ASP A 8 17.88 -1.31 2.09
N PRO A 9 18.59 -0.75 3.08
CA PRO A 9 18.68 0.70 3.24
C PRO A 9 19.44 1.39 2.09
N ARG A 10 20.23 0.65 1.32
CA ARG A 10 20.89 1.16 0.11
C ARG A 10 19.91 1.64 -0.96
N LEU A 11 18.61 1.35 -0.80
CA LEU A 11 17.56 1.87 -1.69
C LEU A 11 17.35 3.38 -1.54
N SER A 12 17.73 3.99 -0.41
CA SER A 12 17.66 5.45 -0.26
C SER A 12 18.97 6.14 -0.64
N ARG A 13 18.86 7.43 -0.96
CA ARG A 13 20.02 8.27 -1.36
C ARG A 13 21.16 8.25 -0.35
N ASP A 14 20.82 8.28 0.91
CA ASP A 14 21.73 8.39 2.06
C ASP A 14 21.93 7.08 2.83
N ASN A 15 21.41 5.97 2.31
CA ASN A 15 21.42 4.66 2.95
C ASN A 15 20.74 4.62 4.33
N SER A 16 19.83 5.55 4.63
CA SER A 16 19.19 5.67 5.94
C SER A 16 17.91 4.84 6.07
N ARG A 17 17.28 4.46 4.94
CA ARG A 17 15.98 3.79 4.97
C ARG A 17 15.75 2.84 3.79
N SER A 18 14.87 1.90 4.02
CA SER A 18 14.34 0.94 3.03
C SER A 18 12.83 1.07 2.89
N CYS A 19 12.21 0.28 2.03
CA CYS A 19 10.75 0.20 1.96
C CYS A 19 10.15 -0.27 3.30
N SER A 20 10.83 -1.23 3.98
CA SER A 20 10.41 -1.73 5.31
C SER A 20 10.45 -0.67 6.40
N SER A 21 11.11 0.47 6.21
CA SER A 21 11.13 1.56 7.19
C SER A 21 9.75 2.19 7.40
N CYS A 22 8.88 2.15 6.36
CA CYS A 22 7.52 2.67 6.39
C CYS A 22 6.47 1.57 6.21
N HIS A 23 6.80 0.48 5.53
CA HIS A 23 5.91 -0.65 5.25
C HIS A 23 6.27 -1.86 6.11
N ASP A 24 5.68 -1.95 7.31
CA ASP A 24 5.95 -3.03 8.27
C ASP A 24 5.31 -4.36 7.81
N LEU A 25 6.10 -5.20 7.16
CA LEU A 25 5.65 -6.52 6.68
C LEU A 25 5.38 -7.52 7.81
N GLY A 26 5.87 -7.27 9.02
CA GLY A 26 5.59 -8.10 10.21
C GLY A 26 4.17 -7.94 10.73
N THR A 27 3.45 -6.91 10.28
CA THR A 27 2.06 -6.66 10.66
C THR A 27 1.13 -6.64 9.46
N ASN A 28 1.02 -5.50 8.79
CA ASN A 28 0.02 -5.28 7.74
C ASN A 28 0.57 -4.53 6.50
N GLY A 29 1.87 -4.28 6.45
CA GLY A 29 2.52 -3.57 5.35
C GLY A 29 2.21 -2.07 5.26
N ALA A 30 1.58 -1.48 6.29
CA ALA A 30 1.32 -0.06 6.44
C ALA A 30 2.14 0.53 7.58
N SER A 31 2.22 1.86 7.67
CA SER A 31 2.78 2.53 8.83
C SER A 31 1.77 2.64 9.97
N LYS A 32 2.24 2.51 11.20
CA LYS A 32 1.47 2.79 12.42
C LYS A 32 1.41 4.28 12.78
N ARG A 33 2.10 5.12 12.03
CA ARG A 33 2.14 6.57 12.23
C ARG A 33 1.13 7.24 11.33
N SER A 34 0.55 8.36 11.77
CA SER A 34 -0.29 9.19 10.90
C SER A 34 0.51 9.68 9.69
N TYR A 35 1.75 10.09 9.93
CA TYR A 35 2.70 10.50 8.90
C TYR A 35 4.08 9.90 9.19
N ASP A 36 4.74 9.39 8.17
CA ASP A 36 6.14 9.03 8.27
C ASP A 36 7.03 10.27 8.01
N ALA A 37 8.24 10.23 8.54
CA ALA A 37 9.20 11.32 8.30
C ALA A 37 9.81 11.21 6.90
N GLY A 38 9.89 12.31 6.19
CA GLY A 38 10.67 12.45 4.96
C GLY A 38 12.18 12.36 5.21
N LEU A 39 12.97 12.34 4.14
CA LEU A 39 14.45 12.34 4.24
C LEU A 39 15.00 13.60 4.91
N ASP A 40 14.28 14.71 4.83
CA ASP A 40 14.60 15.97 5.48
C ASP A 40 14.08 16.08 6.92
N GLY A 41 13.46 15.01 7.44
CA GLY A 41 12.85 14.97 8.76
C GLY A 41 11.46 15.61 8.84
N SER A 42 10.96 16.23 7.77
CA SER A 42 9.57 16.73 7.71
C SER A 42 8.57 15.58 7.64
N GLY A 43 7.33 15.82 8.09
CA GLY A 43 6.25 14.84 7.92
C GLY A 43 5.87 14.68 6.44
N LEU A 44 5.72 13.44 5.97
CA LEU A 44 5.15 13.20 4.65
C LEU A 44 3.68 13.64 4.63
N PRO A 45 3.18 14.16 3.50
CA PRO A 45 1.86 14.79 3.46
C PRO A 45 0.68 13.81 3.59
N LEU A 46 0.94 12.51 3.42
CA LEU A 46 -0.08 11.47 3.41
C LEU A 46 0.36 10.27 4.23
N ASN A 47 -0.61 9.59 4.84
CA ASN A 47 -0.38 8.34 5.54
C ASN A 47 0.19 7.27 4.60
N THR A 48 1.09 6.44 5.09
CA THR A 48 1.68 5.34 4.32
C THR A 48 0.71 4.16 4.23
N PRO A 49 0.14 3.88 3.05
CA PRO A 49 -0.82 2.80 2.87
C PRO A 49 -0.14 1.43 2.90
N THR A 50 -0.94 0.38 3.09
CA THR A 50 -0.44 -0.99 3.00
C THR A 50 0.08 -1.35 1.61
N VAL A 51 1.17 -2.13 1.56
CA VAL A 51 1.66 -2.80 0.35
C VAL A 51 1.04 -4.18 0.15
N PHE A 52 0.36 -4.74 1.16
CA PHE A 52 -0.37 -6.00 1.00
C PHE A 52 -1.55 -5.82 0.05
N ASN A 53 -1.71 -6.78 -0.85
CA ASN A 53 -2.72 -6.78 -1.91
C ASN A 53 -2.65 -5.58 -2.88
N ALA A 54 -1.62 -4.74 -2.80
CA ALA A 54 -1.45 -3.59 -3.68
C ALA A 54 -1.41 -4.01 -5.16
N ALA A 55 -0.80 -5.15 -5.47
CA ALA A 55 -0.72 -5.70 -6.82
C ALA A 55 -2.08 -6.03 -7.47
N LEU A 56 -3.14 -6.16 -6.67
CA LEU A 56 -4.51 -6.39 -7.14
C LEU A 56 -5.25 -5.07 -7.46
N SER A 57 -4.60 -3.93 -7.27
CA SER A 57 -5.18 -2.61 -7.55
C SER A 57 -4.87 -2.17 -8.98
N PHE A 58 -5.80 -1.42 -9.58
CA PHE A 58 -5.62 -0.81 -10.91
C PHE A 58 -4.96 0.56 -10.88
N ARG A 59 -4.80 1.13 -9.67
CA ARG A 59 -4.22 2.44 -9.42
C ARG A 59 -3.43 2.43 -8.13
N PHE A 60 -2.34 3.17 -8.11
CA PHE A 60 -1.39 3.22 -7.00
C PHE A 60 -1.30 4.64 -6.41
N GLY A 61 -0.79 4.71 -5.17
CA GLY A 61 -0.78 5.93 -4.38
C GLY A 61 -2.19 6.40 -3.96
N TRP A 62 -2.25 7.39 -3.09
CA TRP A 62 -3.54 7.95 -2.62
C TRP A 62 -4.32 8.66 -3.73
N GLU A 63 -3.65 9.38 -4.61
CA GLU A 63 -4.29 10.09 -5.72
C GLU A 63 -4.60 9.19 -6.92
N GLY A 64 -4.13 7.93 -6.92
CA GLY A 64 -4.42 6.97 -7.98
C GLY A 64 -3.94 7.38 -9.37
N LYS A 65 -2.93 8.23 -9.46
CA LYS A 65 -2.38 8.73 -10.74
C LYS A 65 -1.59 7.68 -11.50
N ILE A 66 -0.99 6.74 -10.78
CA ILE A 66 -0.11 5.70 -11.32
C ILE A 66 -0.94 4.44 -11.58
N ARG A 67 -0.66 3.75 -12.70
CA ARG A 67 -1.40 2.54 -13.13
C ARG A 67 -0.58 1.26 -13.11
N ARG A 68 0.72 1.35 -12.90
CA ARG A 68 1.64 0.21 -12.90
C ARG A 68 2.45 0.20 -11.62
N ILE A 69 2.56 -0.95 -11.00
CA ILE A 69 3.31 -1.12 -9.76
C ILE A 69 4.79 -0.75 -9.93
N GLU A 70 5.37 -1.05 -11.09
CA GLU A 70 6.74 -0.67 -11.41
C GLU A 70 6.93 0.86 -11.43
N SER A 71 5.95 1.56 -11.98
CA SER A 71 5.99 3.03 -12.02
C SER A 71 5.81 3.65 -10.63
N ASP A 72 5.03 3.02 -9.76
CA ASP A 72 4.83 3.45 -8.37
C ASP A 72 6.11 3.26 -7.54
N ILE A 73 6.74 2.10 -7.69
CA ILE A 73 8.03 1.80 -7.05
C ILE A 73 9.10 2.79 -7.53
N LYS A 74 9.22 2.99 -8.85
CA LYS A 74 10.17 3.95 -9.41
C LYS A 74 9.92 5.36 -8.87
N ALA A 75 8.66 5.81 -8.87
CA ALA A 75 8.30 7.12 -8.33
C ALA A 75 8.65 7.27 -6.85
N SER A 76 8.46 6.21 -6.04
CA SER A 76 8.84 6.19 -4.62
C SER A 76 10.36 6.24 -4.42
N LEU A 77 11.13 5.50 -5.24
CA LEU A 77 12.60 5.51 -5.18
C LEU A 77 13.16 6.89 -5.55
N GLU A 78 12.62 7.54 -6.58
CA GLU A 78 13.10 8.82 -7.09
C GLU A 78 12.53 10.03 -6.32
N ASN A 79 11.48 9.86 -5.52
CA ASN A 79 10.89 10.96 -4.76
C ASN A 79 11.87 11.52 -3.73
N PRO A 80 12.25 12.81 -3.83
CA PRO A 80 13.28 13.41 -2.97
C PRO A 80 12.91 13.43 -1.48
N GLN A 81 11.63 13.38 -1.14
CA GLN A 81 11.16 13.32 0.25
C GLN A 81 11.10 11.88 0.79
N ILE A 82 10.98 10.86 -0.08
CA ILE A 82 10.82 9.46 0.33
C ILE A 82 12.17 8.75 0.33
N MET A 83 12.68 8.39 -0.84
CA MET A 83 13.95 7.65 -0.99
C MET A 83 15.04 8.49 -1.63
N GLY A 84 14.70 9.47 -2.47
CA GLY A 84 15.60 10.44 -3.09
C GLY A 84 16.71 9.83 -3.96
N ALA A 85 16.55 8.60 -4.39
CA ALA A 85 17.59 7.89 -5.14
C ALA A 85 17.59 8.27 -6.62
N ASN A 86 18.78 8.40 -7.21
CA ASN A 86 18.95 8.23 -8.64
C ASN A 86 19.00 6.73 -8.92
N ILE A 87 18.09 6.23 -9.75
CA ILE A 87 17.94 4.78 -9.92
C ILE A 87 19.13 4.12 -10.61
N SER A 88 19.85 4.83 -11.48
CA SER A 88 21.07 4.32 -12.12
C SER A 88 22.21 4.19 -11.12
N GLU A 89 22.46 5.23 -10.33
CA GLU A 89 23.45 5.22 -9.25
C GLU A 89 23.11 4.17 -8.18
N LEU A 90 21.81 3.99 -7.88
CA LEU A 90 21.33 2.95 -6.99
C LEU A 90 21.69 1.56 -7.52
N ALA A 91 21.44 1.28 -8.79
CA ALA A 91 21.77 0.00 -9.41
C ALA A 91 23.29 -0.27 -9.39
N GLU A 92 24.11 0.73 -9.69
CA GLU A 92 25.57 0.62 -9.58
C GLU A 92 26.00 0.29 -8.15
N ARG A 93 25.47 1.02 -7.17
CA ARG A 93 25.74 0.78 -5.74
C ARG A 93 25.36 -0.63 -5.29
N LEU A 94 24.22 -1.14 -5.70
CA LEU A 94 23.81 -2.53 -5.43
C LEU A 94 24.74 -3.53 -6.13
N GLY A 95 25.21 -3.20 -7.32
CA GLY A 95 26.14 -4.03 -8.11
C GLY A 95 27.54 -4.17 -7.51
N THR A 96 27.93 -3.33 -6.54
CA THR A 96 29.19 -3.49 -5.80
C THR A 96 29.17 -4.65 -4.84
N ASP A 97 27.99 -5.16 -4.46
CA ASP A 97 27.83 -6.34 -3.61
C ASP A 97 27.93 -7.62 -4.46
N PRO A 98 29.00 -8.43 -4.29
CA PRO A 98 29.19 -9.63 -5.11
C PRO A 98 28.07 -10.67 -4.94
N SER A 99 27.42 -10.76 -3.77
CA SER A 99 26.34 -11.68 -3.53
C SER A 99 25.11 -11.25 -4.29
N LEU A 100 24.70 -10.01 -4.13
CA LEU A 100 23.55 -9.45 -4.81
C LEU A 100 23.73 -9.45 -6.33
N ARG A 101 24.92 -9.12 -6.80
CA ARG A 101 25.26 -9.19 -8.23
C ARG A 101 25.08 -10.59 -8.79
N ARG A 102 25.53 -11.64 -8.07
CA ARG A 102 25.30 -13.04 -8.48
C ARG A 102 23.82 -13.40 -8.53
N GLU A 103 23.05 -12.98 -7.51
CA GLU A 103 21.61 -13.24 -7.47
C GLU A 103 20.89 -12.60 -8.67
N PHE A 104 21.21 -11.34 -8.98
CA PHE A 104 20.67 -10.67 -10.18
C PHE A 104 21.09 -11.36 -11.47
N THR A 105 22.38 -11.74 -11.60
CA THR A 105 22.86 -12.45 -12.78
C THR A 105 22.16 -13.79 -12.97
N THR A 106 21.87 -14.50 -11.87
CA THR A 106 21.15 -15.79 -11.92
C THR A 106 19.71 -15.61 -12.42
N VAL A 107 19.04 -14.52 -12.02
CA VAL A 107 17.60 -14.31 -12.35
C VAL A 107 17.43 -13.60 -13.69
N TYR A 108 18.26 -12.59 -13.95
CA TYR A 108 18.09 -11.68 -15.10
C TYR A 108 19.14 -11.84 -16.20
N GLY A 109 20.17 -12.68 -15.97
CA GLY A 109 21.32 -12.83 -16.88
C GLY A 109 22.34 -11.70 -16.82
N THR A 110 22.05 -10.63 -16.06
CA THR A 110 22.90 -9.43 -15.88
C THR A 110 22.97 -9.05 -14.42
N GLY A 111 23.93 -8.19 -14.03
CA GLY A 111 23.94 -7.57 -12.72
C GLY A 111 22.78 -6.58 -12.54
N PRO A 112 22.67 -5.93 -11.35
CA PRO A 112 21.65 -4.91 -11.11
C PRO A 112 21.72 -3.79 -12.15
N ASP A 113 20.56 -3.42 -12.69
CA ASP A 113 20.33 -2.23 -13.50
C ASP A 113 19.00 -1.58 -13.09
N ALA A 114 18.74 -0.39 -13.60
CA ALA A 114 17.56 0.39 -13.24
C ALA A 114 16.23 -0.36 -13.49
N ARG A 115 16.17 -1.21 -14.51
CA ARG A 115 14.97 -1.96 -14.88
C ARG A 115 14.78 -3.18 -13.97
N ASN A 116 15.83 -3.99 -13.82
CA ASN A 116 15.72 -5.25 -13.09
C ASN A 116 15.60 -5.03 -11.56
N VAL A 117 16.14 -3.92 -11.02
CA VAL A 117 15.92 -3.54 -9.62
C VAL A 117 14.44 -3.23 -9.36
N VAL A 118 13.81 -2.43 -10.22
CA VAL A 118 12.38 -2.13 -10.12
C VAL A 118 11.53 -3.40 -10.30
N ASP A 119 11.87 -4.24 -11.28
CA ASP A 119 11.15 -5.49 -11.54
C ASP A 119 11.26 -6.47 -10.36
N ALA A 120 12.43 -6.60 -9.73
CA ALA A 120 12.61 -7.43 -8.55
C ALA A 120 11.73 -6.96 -7.38
N LEU A 121 11.68 -5.65 -7.11
CA LEU A 121 10.82 -5.07 -6.08
C LEU A 121 9.33 -5.27 -6.42
N ALA A 122 8.95 -5.07 -7.67
CA ALA A 122 7.58 -5.29 -8.14
C ALA A 122 7.17 -6.75 -8.03
N SER A 123 8.05 -7.67 -8.42
CA SER A 123 7.84 -9.11 -8.30
C SER A 123 7.64 -9.52 -6.84
N PHE A 124 8.43 -8.97 -5.92
CA PHE A 124 8.23 -9.21 -4.50
C PHE A 124 6.88 -8.65 -4.02
N GLN A 125 6.54 -7.41 -4.33
CA GLN A 125 5.25 -6.83 -3.91
C GLN A 125 4.06 -7.62 -4.45
N ARG A 126 4.16 -8.25 -5.64
CA ARG A 126 3.12 -9.13 -6.16
C ARG A 126 2.91 -10.39 -5.34
N THR A 127 3.88 -10.83 -4.55
CA THR A 127 3.73 -11.95 -3.63
C THR A 127 3.03 -11.57 -2.32
N LEU A 128 2.93 -10.26 -2.02
CA LEU A 128 2.31 -9.77 -0.80
C LEU A 128 0.79 -9.76 -0.91
N ILE A 129 0.20 -10.93 -1.07
CA ILE A 129 -1.25 -11.15 -1.14
C ILE A 129 -1.73 -11.96 0.05
N THR A 130 -2.96 -11.70 0.49
CA THR A 130 -3.59 -12.36 1.64
C THR A 130 -4.91 -13.03 1.22
N PRO A 131 -4.86 -14.11 0.44
CA PRO A 131 -6.06 -14.83 0.02
C PRO A 131 -6.60 -15.69 1.15
N GLY A 132 -7.86 -16.15 0.99
CA GLY A 132 -8.47 -17.14 1.88
C GLY A 132 -8.91 -16.56 3.24
N SER A 133 -9.17 -15.27 3.31
CA SER A 133 -9.81 -14.68 4.48
C SER A 133 -11.15 -15.36 4.77
N ARG A 134 -11.71 -15.19 5.99
CA ARG A 134 -13.04 -15.73 6.32
C ARG A 134 -14.10 -15.24 5.33
N PHE A 135 -14.00 -13.97 4.91
CA PHE A 135 -14.88 -13.39 3.90
C PHE A 135 -14.68 -14.03 2.51
N ASP A 136 -13.44 -14.29 2.09
CA ASP A 136 -13.17 -14.99 0.82
C ASP A 136 -13.76 -16.41 0.81
N ARG A 137 -13.61 -17.14 1.92
CA ARG A 137 -14.17 -18.50 2.06
C ARG A 137 -15.70 -18.48 2.02
N TRP A 138 -16.32 -17.51 2.70
CA TRP A 138 -17.76 -17.33 2.68
C TRP A 138 -18.28 -17.04 1.26
N LEU A 139 -17.61 -16.16 0.53
CA LEU A 139 -17.94 -15.90 -0.88
C LEU A 139 -17.75 -17.12 -1.77
N ALA A 140 -16.84 -18.03 -1.42
CA ALA A 140 -16.62 -19.31 -2.12
C ALA A 140 -17.62 -20.41 -1.72
N GLY A 141 -18.58 -20.13 -0.83
CA GLY A 141 -19.66 -21.05 -0.44
C GLY A 141 -19.49 -21.71 0.94
N ASP A 142 -18.46 -21.39 1.72
CA ASP A 142 -18.33 -21.83 3.10
C ASP A 142 -19.24 -20.99 4.02
N ALA A 143 -20.49 -21.45 4.17
CA ALA A 143 -21.51 -20.74 4.95
C ALA A 143 -21.13 -20.58 6.45
N GLY A 144 -20.24 -21.42 6.98
CA GLY A 144 -19.77 -21.32 8.36
C GLY A 144 -18.58 -20.37 8.56
N ALA A 145 -18.05 -19.77 7.50
CA ALA A 145 -16.86 -18.91 7.58
C ALA A 145 -17.15 -17.57 8.28
N LEU A 146 -18.36 -17.05 8.20
CA LEU A 146 -18.79 -15.84 8.89
C LEU A 146 -19.80 -16.18 9.99
N SER A 147 -19.79 -15.39 11.06
CA SER A 147 -20.86 -15.39 12.06
C SER A 147 -22.09 -14.64 11.52
N ALA A 148 -23.28 -14.89 12.12
CA ALA A 148 -24.49 -14.16 11.79
C ALA A 148 -24.32 -12.63 11.90
N GLN A 149 -23.59 -12.16 12.91
CA GLN A 149 -23.32 -10.74 13.10
C GLN A 149 -22.45 -10.15 11.95
N GLU A 150 -21.49 -10.93 11.45
CA GLU A 150 -20.64 -10.49 10.33
C GLU A 150 -21.42 -10.47 9.02
N GLU A 151 -22.32 -11.43 8.82
CA GLU A 151 -23.25 -11.42 7.68
C GLU A 151 -24.21 -10.23 7.74
N ASP A 152 -24.75 -9.90 8.93
CA ASP A 152 -25.57 -8.71 9.13
C ASP A 152 -24.77 -7.43 8.84
N GLY A 153 -23.51 -7.37 9.27
CA GLY A 153 -22.59 -6.28 8.94
C GLY A 153 -22.40 -6.13 7.42
N TYR A 154 -22.28 -7.24 6.70
CA TYR A 154 -22.18 -7.19 5.23
C TYR A 154 -23.50 -6.77 4.56
N ARG A 155 -24.65 -7.21 5.09
CA ARG A 155 -25.96 -6.73 4.60
C ARG A 155 -26.08 -5.20 4.79
N LEU A 156 -25.67 -4.71 5.97
CA LEU A 156 -25.66 -3.28 6.28
C LEU A 156 -24.69 -2.51 5.36
N PHE A 157 -23.49 -3.03 5.13
CA PHE A 157 -22.51 -2.46 4.19
C PHE A 157 -23.09 -2.28 2.78
N LYS A 158 -23.90 -3.24 2.32
CA LYS A 158 -24.59 -3.15 1.03
C LYS A 158 -25.74 -2.14 1.08
N SER A 159 -26.59 -2.20 2.10
CA SER A 159 -27.80 -1.36 2.19
C SER A 159 -27.48 0.12 2.39
N LEU A 160 -26.35 0.45 3.04
CA LEU A 160 -25.85 1.80 3.17
C LEU A 160 -25.12 2.33 1.92
N GLY A 161 -25.00 1.52 0.87
CA GLY A 161 -24.38 1.92 -0.39
C GLY A 161 -22.86 1.93 -0.38
N CYS A 162 -22.18 1.46 0.67
CA CYS A 162 -20.71 1.41 0.74
C CYS A 162 -20.10 0.60 -0.41
N VAL A 163 -20.81 -0.43 -0.86
CA VAL A 163 -20.44 -1.29 -2.00
C VAL A 163 -20.34 -0.52 -3.31
N SER A 164 -20.96 0.66 -3.46
CA SER A 164 -20.87 1.47 -4.67
C SER A 164 -19.44 1.95 -4.96
N CYS A 165 -18.64 2.15 -3.92
CA CYS A 165 -17.24 2.57 -4.04
C CYS A 165 -16.27 1.45 -3.64
N HIS A 166 -16.61 0.68 -2.60
CA HIS A 166 -15.80 -0.42 -2.09
C HIS A 166 -16.20 -1.74 -2.75
N GLN A 167 -15.65 -2.02 -3.93
CA GLN A 167 -15.97 -3.18 -4.75
C GLN A 167 -14.72 -3.82 -5.38
N GLY A 168 -14.91 -4.97 -6.03
CA GLY A 168 -13.86 -5.75 -6.67
C GLY A 168 -13.02 -6.56 -5.69
N VAL A 169 -11.97 -7.22 -6.19
CA VAL A 169 -11.14 -8.17 -5.44
C VAL A 169 -10.51 -7.57 -4.18
N ASN A 170 -10.24 -6.28 -4.18
CA ASN A 170 -9.68 -5.54 -3.04
C ASN A 170 -10.75 -4.84 -2.18
N ILE A 171 -12.03 -4.97 -2.54
CA ILE A 171 -13.10 -4.20 -1.90
C ILE A 171 -12.71 -2.72 -1.83
N GLY A 172 -12.30 -2.17 -2.97
CA GLY A 172 -11.70 -0.85 -3.16
C GLY A 172 -10.52 -0.89 -4.13
N GLY A 173 -9.80 0.21 -4.25
CA GLY A 173 -8.62 0.32 -5.12
C GLY A 173 -8.92 0.64 -6.59
N ASN A 174 -10.18 0.64 -7.02
CA ASN A 174 -10.57 0.70 -8.43
C ASN A 174 -11.17 2.05 -8.84
N LEU A 175 -11.67 2.83 -7.90
CA LEU A 175 -12.37 4.08 -8.15
C LEU A 175 -11.59 5.26 -7.55
N LEU A 176 -11.79 6.41 -8.18
CA LEU A 176 -11.40 7.71 -7.66
C LEU A 176 -12.64 8.45 -7.20
N GLN A 177 -12.59 9.02 -6.03
CA GLN A 177 -13.69 9.78 -5.46
C GLN A 177 -13.20 11.06 -4.80
N ARG A 178 -14.04 12.11 -4.85
CA ARG A 178 -13.83 13.26 -3.99
C ARG A 178 -14.00 12.79 -2.54
N HIS A 179 -13.01 13.07 -1.69
CA HIS A 179 -13.16 12.72 -0.27
C HIS A 179 -14.16 13.67 0.42
N GLY A 180 -14.68 13.23 1.55
CA GLY A 180 -15.66 14.04 2.30
C GLY A 180 -17.07 14.07 1.69
N ILE A 181 -17.44 13.09 0.84
CA ILE A 181 -18.78 13.00 0.23
C ILE A 181 -19.86 12.95 1.30
N PHE A 182 -19.64 12.23 2.39
CA PHE A 182 -20.60 12.07 3.48
C PHE A 182 -20.37 13.11 4.59
N GLN A 183 -19.11 13.38 4.91
CA GLN A 183 -18.72 14.39 5.90
C GLN A 183 -17.32 14.94 5.55
N PRO A 184 -17.04 16.24 5.83
CA PRO A 184 -15.70 16.79 5.65
C PRO A 184 -14.65 15.98 6.43
N LEU A 185 -13.57 15.60 5.76
CA LEU A 185 -12.39 15.02 6.39
C LEU A 185 -11.42 16.12 6.80
N GLY A 186 -10.57 15.86 7.80
CA GLY A 186 -9.71 16.88 8.41
C GLY A 186 -8.82 17.63 7.43
N SER A 187 -8.14 16.93 6.50
CA SER A 187 -7.34 17.56 5.45
C SER A 187 -8.15 17.72 4.15
N PRO A 188 -8.30 18.94 3.58
CA PRO A 188 -9.04 19.15 2.34
C PRO A 188 -8.27 18.71 1.08
N LYS A 189 -7.01 18.35 1.20
CA LYS A 189 -6.17 17.96 0.05
C LYS A 189 -5.45 16.62 0.31
N PRO A 190 -5.26 15.84 -0.75
CA PRO A 190 -5.78 16.03 -2.12
C PRO A 190 -7.30 15.83 -2.19
N GLU A 191 -7.96 16.56 -3.07
CA GLU A 191 -9.42 16.58 -3.19
C GLU A 191 -10.02 15.29 -3.73
N ILE A 192 -9.30 14.63 -4.65
CA ILE A 192 -9.70 13.36 -5.25
C ILE A 192 -8.72 12.29 -4.80
N LEU A 193 -9.27 11.23 -4.24
CA LEU A 193 -8.52 10.10 -3.70
C LEU A 193 -8.96 8.79 -4.35
N ARG A 194 -8.03 7.86 -4.42
CA ARG A 194 -8.35 6.47 -4.68
C ARG A 194 -9.12 5.90 -3.48
N VAL A 195 -10.26 5.28 -3.76
CA VAL A 195 -11.01 4.54 -2.73
C VAL A 195 -10.09 3.44 -2.18
N PRO A 196 -9.77 3.44 -0.88
CA PRO A 196 -8.81 2.49 -0.33
C PRO A 196 -9.37 1.07 -0.33
N SER A 197 -8.47 0.09 -0.37
CA SER A 197 -8.82 -1.32 -0.14
C SER A 197 -9.32 -1.51 1.28
N LEU A 198 -10.31 -2.38 1.45
CA LEU A 198 -10.77 -2.84 2.76
C LEU A 198 -10.17 -4.21 3.16
N ARG A 199 -9.31 -4.80 2.32
CA ARG A 199 -8.56 -5.99 2.74
C ARG A 199 -7.61 -5.65 3.88
N ASN A 200 -7.62 -6.49 4.92
CA ASN A 200 -6.83 -6.30 6.16
C ASN A 200 -7.10 -4.98 6.88
N VAL A 201 -8.18 -4.27 6.55
CA VAL A 201 -8.46 -2.94 7.10
C VAL A 201 -8.49 -2.89 8.62
N ALA A 202 -8.86 -3.98 9.28
CA ALA A 202 -8.87 -4.05 10.76
C ALA A 202 -7.49 -3.82 11.41
N THR A 203 -6.41 -4.00 10.66
CA THR A 203 -5.03 -3.93 11.17
C THR A 203 -4.22 -2.77 10.57
N THR A 204 -4.82 -1.93 9.72
CA THR A 204 -4.12 -0.84 9.02
C THR A 204 -4.37 0.55 9.60
N ALA A 205 -4.68 0.63 10.90
CA ALA A 205 -4.74 1.91 11.60
C ALA A 205 -3.36 2.61 11.58
N PRO A 206 -3.34 3.96 11.54
CA PRO A 206 -4.46 4.90 11.53
C PRO A 206 -5.12 5.02 10.14
N TYR A 207 -6.36 5.49 10.10
CA TYR A 207 -7.19 5.51 8.89
C TYR A 207 -7.27 6.91 8.29
N PHE A 208 -7.83 6.94 7.06
CA PHE A 208 -7.87 8.07 6.13
C PHE A 208 -6.50 8.40 5.54
N HIS A 209 -6.52 9.24 4.52
CA HIS A 209 -5.31 9.64 3.79
C HIS A 209 -4.33 10.47 4.64
N ASP A 210 -4.82 11.06 5.72
CA ASP A 210 -4.08 11.87 6.66
C ASP A 210 -3.84 11.17 8.03
N GLY A 211 -4.23 9.90 8.15
CA GLY A 211 -4.10 9.16 9.39
C GLY A 211 -4.85 9.76 10.59
N SER A 212 -5.88 10.58 10.35
CA SER A 212 -6.60 11.33 11.40
C SER A 212 -7.49 10.45 12.29
N ALA A 213 -7.85 9.24 11.84
CA ALA A 213 -8.66 8.32 12.63
C ALA A 213 -7.82 7.19 13.22
N PRO A 214 -7.61 7.16 14.55
CA PRO A 214 -6.74 6.18 15.19
C PRO A 214 -7.39 4.78 15.28
N SER A 215 -8.67 4.65 15.01
CA SER A 215 -9.42 3.38 15.04
C SER A 215 -10.56 3.37 14.02
N MET A 216 -11.19 2.20 13.82
CA MET A 216 -12.35 2.07 12.93
C MET A 216 -13.61 2.77 13.47
N THR A 217 -13.70 3.05 14.76
CA THR A 217 -14.90 3.65 15.38
C THR A 217 -15.31 4.99 14.78
N PRO A 218 -14.39 5.96 14.56
CA PRO A 218 -14.71 7.17 13.82
C PRO A 218 -15.21 6.89 12.40
N CYS A 219 -14.57 5.95 11.68
CA CYS A 219 -14.97 5.62 10.31
C CYS A 219 -16.44 5.11 10.25
N ALA A 220 -16.85 4.27 11.20
CA ALA A 220 -18.21 3.75 11.27
C ALA A 220 -19.25 4.84 11.60
N LYS A 221 -18.91 5.84 12.40
CA LYS A 221 -19.79 6.98 12.68
C LYS A 221 -20.02 7.86 11.44
N TRP A 222 -19.03 7.98 10.57
CA TRP A 222 -19.09 8.80 9.35
C TRP A 222 -19.85 8.13 8.21
N ALA A 223 -20.05 6.81 8.29
CA ALA A 223 -20.85 6.06 7.33
C ALA A 223 -22.36 6.09 7.63
N ARG A 224 -22.80 6.71 8.73
CA ARG A 224 -24.23 6.83 9.05
C ARG A 224 -24.83 8.02 8.31
N PRO A 225 -25.94 7.83 7.57
CA PRO A 225 -26.73 8.97 7.10
C PRO A 225 -27.18 9.78 8.31
N SER A 226 -27.08 11.09 8.21
CA SER A 226 -27.70 12.03 9.14
C SER A 226 -29.21 11.92 9.14
#